data_647b9d0ec78e407b4b7c34104006d9e0
#
_entry.id   647b9d0ec78e407b4b7c34104006d9e0
#
_cell.length_a   1.000
_cell.length_b   1.000
_cell.length_c   1.000
_cell.angle_alpha   90.00
_cell.angle_beta   90.00
_cell.angle_gamma   90.00
#
_symmetry.space_group_name_H-M   'P 1'
#
loop_
_entity.id
_entity.type
_entity.pdbx_description
1 polymer ?
#
loop_
_entity_poly.entity_id
_entity_poly.type
_entity_poly.pdbx_seq_one_letter_code
_entity_poly.pdbx_strand_id
1 'polypeptide(L)'
;MGDGLAGFGAVLQLLPPGSARVNTVRVLRDGEFVVAHSEYNFFGPKIGFDVFRFENGKIVEHWDYLQQKPTQPNPSGRTMTDGTAEVVDADKTGINKKLVADFVDVVLVHGRLHKLAGYFDGDNYLQHNPAIADGLSGLGAALKAMAEKGITMKYSRVHKILGEGNFVVVISEGEFAGQPTSFYDLFRVHKGKIVEHWDTIETILPKAEWKNQNGKFGF
;
A
#
# COMPACT_ATOMS: atom_id res chain seq x y z
N MET A 1 -18.17 3.86 -1.88
CA MET A 1 -19.39 3.29 -1.23
C MET A 1 -20.06 4.37 -0.39
N GLY A 2 -21.35 4.26 -0.04
CA GLY A 2 -22.03 5.18 0.90
C GLY A 2 -21.58 4.94 2.34
N ASP A 3 -21.94 5.86 3.24
CA ASP A 3 -21.55 5.79 4.65
C ASP A 3 -22.27 4.71 5.44
N GLY A 4 -21.60 4.21 6.48
CA GLY A 4 -22.13 3.32 7.51
C GLY A 4 -22.57 1.96 7.00
N LEU A 5 -23.25 1.21 7.88
CA LEU A 5 -23.74 -0.13 7.55
C LEU A 5 -24.74 -0.15 6.39
N ALA A 6 -25.50 0.91 6.19
CA ALA A 6 -26.44 1.02 5.08
C ALA A 6 -25.70 1.10 3.73
N GLY A 7 -24.65 1.92 3.66
CA GLY A 7 -23.79 2.03 2.46
C GLY A 7 -23.05 0.73 2.15
N PHE A 8 -22.53 0.06 3.17
CA PHE A 8 -21.90 -1.25 3.03
C PHE A 8 -22.90 -2.32 2.58
N GLY A 9 -24.09 -2.38 3.20
CA GLY A 9 -25.15 -3.31 2.84
C GLY A 9 -25.62 -3.16 1.40
N ALA A 10 -25.71 -1.91 0.90
CA ALA A 10 -26.05 -1.65 -0.50
C ALA A 10 -25.03 -2.24 -1.49
N VAL A 11 -23.72 -2.20 -1.15
CA VAL A 11 -22.69 -2.82 -1.98
C VAL A 11 -22.82 -4.34 -1.97
N LEU A 12 -23.07 -4.94 -0.80
CA LEU A 12 -23.25 -6.40 -0.70
C LEU A 12 -24.44 -6.92 -1.52
N GLN A 13 -25.51 -6.14 -1.63
CA GLN A 13 -26.69 -6.49 -2.43
C GLN A 13 -26.40 -6.53 -3.95
N LEU A 14 -25.32 -5.85 -4.41
CA LEU A 14 -24.92 -5.90 -5.81
C LEU A 14 -24.15 -7.19 -6.18
N LEU A 15 -23.73 -7.95 -5.18
CA LEU A 15 -22.96 -9.17 -5.37
C LEU A 15 -23.88 -10.39 -5.42
N PRO A 16 -23.66 -11.31 -6.36
CA PRO A 16 -24.36 -12.60 -6.30
C PRO A 16 -24.09 -13.31 -4.97
N PRO A 17 -25.07 -13.97 -4.37
CA PRO A 17 -24.88 -14.68 -3.10
C PRO A 17 -23.67 -15.63 -3.12
N GLY A 18 -22.79 -15.53 -2.13
CA GLY A 18 -21.59 -16.37 -2.01
C GLY A 18 -20.46 -16.08 -3.01
N SER A 19 -20.55 -15.00 -3.80
CA SER A 19 -19.51 -14.66 -4.78
C SER A 19 -18.35 -13.87 -4.18
N ALA A 20 -18.57 -13.14 -3.09
CA ALA A 20 -17.50 -12.40 -2.42
C ALA A 20 -16.57 -13.32 -1.66
N ARG A 21 -15.28 -13.16 -1.87
CA ARG A 21 -14.23 -13.86 -1.12
C ARG A 21 -13.14 -12.86 -0.73
N VAL A 22 -12.63 -13.01 0.48
CA VAL A 22 -11.48 -12.25 1.00
C VAL A 22 -10.51 -13.26 1.60
N ASN A 23 -9.25 -13.19 1.19
CA ASN A 23 -8.14 -13.93 1.78
C ASN A 23 -7.16 -12.90 2.35
N THR A 24 -7.23 -12.66 3.65
CA THR A 24 -6.32 -11.75 4.34
C THR A 24 -4.99 -12.44 4.59
N VAL A 25 -3.92 -11.87 4.05
CA VAL A 25 -2.56 -12.43 4.09
C VAL A 25 -1.77 -11.84 5.25
N ARG A 26 -1.90 -10.53 5.51
CA ARG A 26 -1.22 -9.83 6.61
C ARG A 26 -2.19 -8.96 7.37
N VAL A 27 -2.04 -8.93 8.68
CA VAL A 27 -2.77 -8.02 9.58
C VAL A 27 -1.76 -7.33 10.47
N LEU A 28 -1.83 -6.02 10.56
CA LEU A 28 -0.97 -5.19 11.39
C LEU A 28 -1.84 -4.33 12.31
N ARG A 29 -1.38 -4.13 13.55
CA ARG A 29 -2.04 -3.27 14.52
C ARG A 29 -1.12 -2.12 14.94
N ASP A 30 -1.65 -0.90 14.92
CA ASP A 30 -0.97 0.29 15.46
C ASP A 30 -1.96 1.16 16.22
N GLY A 31 -1.95 1.07 17.55
CA GLY A 31 -2.90 1.77 18.40
C GLY A 31 -4.36 1.34 18.15
N GLU A 32 -5.18 2.28 17.74
CA GLU A 32 -6.59 2.07 17.38
C GLU A 32 -6.78 1.62 15.91
N PHE A 33 -5.70 1.56 15.12
CA PHE A 33 -5.76 1.17 13.72
C PHE A 33 -5.37 -0.28 13.52
N VAL A 34 -6.08 -0.92 12.56
CA VAL A 34 -5.73 -2.24 12.03
C VAL A 34 -5.65 -2.13 10.52
N VAL A 35 -4.56 -2.64 9.96
CA VAL A 35 -4.36 -2.72 8.51
C VAL A 35 -4.44 -4.18 8.09
N ALA A 36 -5.26 -4.48 7.10
CA ALA A 36 -5.32 -5.79 6.46
C ALA A 36 -4.83 -5.70 5.01
N HIS A 37 -3.84 -6.52 4.64
CA HIS A 37 -3.41 -6.71 3.26
C HIS A 37 -4.01 -8.00 2.75
N SER A 38 -4.85 -7.91 1.70
CA SER A 38 -5.76 -9.00 1.32
C SER A 38 -5.86 -9.18 -0.18
N GLU A 39 -6.18 -10.42 -0.56
CA GLU A 39 -6.71 -10.76 -1.87
C GLU A 39 -8.24 -10.79 -1.82
N TYR A 40 -8.86 -10.21 -2.83
CA TYR A 40 -10.30 -10.15 -2.95
C TYR A 40 -10.76 -10.79 -4.25
N ASN A 41 -11.93 -11.37 -4.21
CA ASN A 41 -12.69 -11.72 -5.39
C ASN A 41 -14.13 -11.23 -5.23
N PHE A 42 -14.33 -9.95 -5.53
CA PHE A 42 -15.64 -9.33 -5.72
C PHE A 42 -15.52 -8.26 -6.81
N PHE A 43 -16.45 -8.24 -7.72
CA PHE A 43 -16.33 -7.47 -8.97
C PHE A 43 -15.00 -7.74 -9.71
N GLY A 44 -14.56 -9.01 -9.71
CA GLY A 44 -13.28 -9.48 -10.22
C GLY A 44 -12.16 -9.56 -9.17
N PRO A 45 -11.03 -10.19 -9.53
CA PRO A 45 -9.90 -10.39 -8.61
C PRO A 45 -9.17 -9.07 -8.34
N LYS A 46 -8.92 -8.77 -7.05
CA LYS A 46 -8.21 -7.56 -6.61
C LYS A 46 -7.21 -7.88 -5.50
N ILE A 47 -6.25 -6.99 -5.33
CA ILE A 47 -5.36 -6.90 -4.18
C ILE A 47 -5.62 -5.55 -3.52
N GLY A 48 -5.56 -5.48 -2.21
CA GLY A 48 -5.73 -4.21 -1.55
C GLY A 48 -5.37 -4.19 -0.07
N PHE A 49 -5.46 -2.99 0.45
CA PHE A 49 -5.31 -2.70 1.86
C PHE A 49 -6.62 -2.15 2.39
N ASP A 50 -7.12 -2.75 3.48
CA ASP A 50 -8.13 -2.17 4.33
C ASP A 50 -7.47 -1.54 5.56
N VAL A 51 -7.85 -0.34 5.90
CA VAL A 51 -7.50 0.31 7.16
C VAL A 51 -8.77 0.52 7.96
N PHE A 52 -8.80 -0.01 9.16
CA PHE A 52 -9.90 0.13 10.09
C PHE A 52 -9.46 0.94 11.29
N ARG A 53 -10.28 1.89 11.74
CA ARG A 53 -10.14 2.49 13.06
C ARG A 53 -11.16 1.92 14.02
N PHE A 54 -10.70 1.56 15.20
CA PHE A 54 -11.50 1.00 16.27
C PHE A 54 -11.71 2.00 17.40
N GLU A 55 -12.93 2.05 17.92
CA GLU A 55 -13.27 2.78 19.13
C GLU A 55 -14.23 1.95 19.96
N ASN A 56 -13.94 1.75 21.25
CA ASN A 56 -14.74 0.94 22.17
C ASN A 56 -15.07 -0.47 21.64
N GLY A 57 -14.09 -1.12 20.98
CA GLY A 57 -14.22 -2.47 20.43
C GLY A 57 -15.05 -2.57 19.15
N LYS A 58 -15.41 -1.44 18.53
CA LYS A 58 -16.16 -1.39 17.27
C LYS A 58 -15.35 -0.71 16.18
N ILE A 59 -15.55 -1.14 14.94
CA ILE A 59 -15.06 -0.42 13.75
C ILE A 59 -15.92 0.83 13.59
N VAL A 60 -15.27 2.00 13.60
CA VAL A 60 -15.92 3.30 13.44
C VAL A 60 -15.58 3.99 12.13
N GLU A 61 -14.43 3.63 11.52
CA GLU A 61 -14.02 4.11 10.20
C GLU A 61 -13.31 3.01 9.41
N HIS A 62 -13.42 3.10 8.09
CA HIS A 62 -12.82 2.16 7.16
C HIS A 62 -12.39 2.89 5.89
N TRP A 63 -11.16 2.66 5.47
CA TRP A 63 -10.59 3.06 4.19
C TRP A 63 -10.13 1.83 3.45
N ASP A 64 -10.43 1.74 2.17
CA ASP A 64 -9.99 0.67 1.29
C ASP A 64 -9.25 1.21 0.07
N TYR A 65 -8.26 0.44 -0.40
CA TYR A 65 -7.46 0.73 -1.58
C TYR A 65 -7.26 -0.55 -2.36
N LEU A 66 -7.88 -0.60 -3.54
CA LEU A 66 -8.01 -1.82 -4.30
C LEU A 66 -7.41 -1.65 -5.69
N GLN A 67 -6.49 -2.53 -6.03
CA GLN A 67 -5.91 -2.64 -7.35
C GLN A 67 -6.35 -3.94 -8.02
N GLN A 68 -6.58 -3.93 -9.33
CA GLN A 68 -6.83 -5.16 -10.08
C GLN A 68 -5.65 -6.12 -9.93
N LYS A 69 -5.94 -7.37 -9.55
CA LYS A 69 -4.90 -8.41 -9.45
C LYS A 69 -4.35 -8.71 -10.84
N PRO A 70 -3.04 -8.60 -11.07
CA PRO A 70 -2.43 -8.96 -12.34
C PRO A 70 -2.54 -10.47 -12.59
N THR A 71 -2.60 -10.86 -13.84
CA THR A 71 -2.67 -12.28 -14.25
C THR A 71 -1.31 -12.97 -14.22
N GLN A 72 -0.24 -12.19 -14.24
CA GLN A 72 1.14 -12.68 -14.22
C GLN A 72 1.89 -12.11 -13.03
N PRO A 73 2.84 -12.84 -12.46
CA PRO A 73 3.75 -12.31 -11.45
C PRO A 73 4.64 -11.22 -12.05
N ASN A 74 5.35 -10.50 -11.18
CA ASN A 74 6.34 -9.52 -11.61
C ASN A 74 7.56 -10.16 -12.32
N PRO A 75 8.50 -9.37 -12.86
CA PRO A 75 9.67 -9.92 -13.58
C PRO A 75 10.56 -10.85 -12.75
N SER A 76 10.48 -10.80 -11.43
CA SER A 76 11.20 -11.71 -10.51
C SER A 76 10.37 -12.93 -10.08
N GLY A 77 9.17 -13.12 -10.65
CA GLY A 77 8.28 -14.25 -10.34
C GLY A 77 7.47 -14.08 -9.05
N ARG A 78 7.39 -12.85 -8.48
CA ARG A 78 6.64 -12.57 -7.26
C ARG A 78 5.23 -12.08 -7.56
N THR A 79 4.31 -12.44 -6.67
CA THR A 79 2.94 -11.91 -6.67
C THR A 79 2.84 -10.70 -5.75
N MET A 80 1.74 -9.96 -5.82
CA MET A 80 1.49 -8.80 -4.96
C MET A 80 1.24 -9.16 -3.48
N THR A 81 1.15 -10.44 -3.13
CA THR A 81 0.77 -10.90 -1.78
C THR A 81 1.68 -11.98 -1.20
N ASP A 82 2.55 -12.60 -1.98
CA ASP A 82 3.52 -13.57 -1.44
C ASP A 82 4.57 -12.90 -0.52
N GLY A 83 5.56 -13.67 -0.04
CA GLY A 83 6.52 -13.23 0.95
C GLY A 83 6.06 -13.49 2.38
N THR A 84 6.84 -13.02 3.37
CA THR A 84 6.53 -13.27 4.79
C THR A 84 5.33 -12.47 5.26
N ALA A 85 4.56 -13.06 6.18
CA ALA A 85 3.47 -12.39 6.90
C ALA A 85 3.74 -12.29 8.42
N GLU A 86 4.85 -12.86 8.88
CA GLU A 86 5.17 -12.92 10.30
C GLU A 86 5.67 -11.57 10.82
N VAL A 87 4.95 -11.02 11.79
CA VAL A 87 5.36 -9.82 12.53
C VAL A 87 6.39 -10.23 13.59
N VAL A 88 7.57 -9.66 13.48
CA VAL A 88 8.67 -9.82 14.46
C VAL A 88 9.18 -8.45 14.91
N ASP A 89 10.07 -8.41 15.89
CA ASP A 89 10.69 -7.16 16.38
C ASP A 89 9.66 -6.11 16.85
N ALA A 90 8.64 -6.53 17.61
CA ALA A 90 7.57 -5.64 18.10
C ALA A 90 8.09 -4.43 18.89
N ASP A 91 9.21 -4.59 19.59
CA ASP A 91 9.92 -3.55 20.31
C ASP A 91 10.58 -2.49 19.39
N LYS A 92 10.74 -2.80 18.10
CA LYS A 92 11.36 -1.91 17.10
C LYS A 92 10.34 -1.15 16.24
N THR A 93 9.04 -1.29 16.49
CA THR A 93 7.97 -0.62 15.72
C THR A 93 8.26 0.87 15.51
N GLY A 94 8.57 1.60 16.58
CA GLY A 94 8.80 3.05 16.50
C GLY A 94 10.01 3.43 15.66
N ILE A 95 11.12 2.68 15.77
CA ILE A 95 12.34 2.96 15.01
C ILE A 95 12.17 2.58 13.53
N ASN A 96 11.44 1.50 13.23
CA ASN A 96 11.15 1.08 11.88
C ASN A 96 10.19 2.07 11.17
N LYS A 97 9.16 2.56 11.87
CA LYS A 97 8.28 3.64 11.37
C LYS A 97 9.09 4.89 11.02
N LYS A 98 10.03 5.29 11.89
CA LYS A 98 10.88 6.47 11.65
C LYS A 98 11.78 6.28 10.43
N LEU A 99 12.41 5.11 10.27
CA LEU A 99 13.24 4.78 9.11
C LEU A 99 12.45 4.91 7.80
N VAL A 100 11.27 4.28 7.75
CA VAL A 100 10.44 4.29 6.54
C VAL A 100 9.85 5.68 6.28
N ALA A 101 9.45 6.41 7.32
CA ALA A 101 9.00 7.79 7.19
C ALA A 101 10.08 8.69 6.55
N ASP A 102 11.31 8.58 7.05
CA ASP A 102 12.45 9.33 6.50
C ASP A 102 12.75 8.93 5.05
N PHE A 103 12.71 7.65 4.73
CA PHE A 103 12.85 7.17 3.35
C PHE A 103 11.79 7.77 2.42
N VAL A 104 10.52 7.69 2.78
CA VAL A 104 9.42 8.20 1.95
C VAL A 104 9.52 9.71 1.79
N ASP A 105 9.78 10.45 2.86
CA ASP A 105 9.94 11.91 2.80
C ASP A 105 11.14 12.32 1.95
N VAL A 106 12.31 11.77 2.24
CA VAL A 106 13.57 12.19 1.59
C VAL A 106 13.63 11.74 0.14
N VAL A 107 13.26 10.48 -0.13
CA VAL A 107 13.46 9.88 -1.46
C VAL A 107 12.24 10.02 -2.34
N LEU A 108 11.03 9.67 -1.85
CA LEU A 108 9.84 9.64 -2.69
C LEU A 108 9.19 11.03 -2.83
N VAL A 109 9.05 11.77 -1.74
CA VAL A 109 8.42 13.11 -1.77
C VAL A 109 9.40 14.16 -2.31
N HIS A 110 10.64 14.19 -1.79
CA HIS A 110 11.63 15.20 -2.17
C HIS A 110 12.56 14.79 -3.32
N GLY A 111 12.44 13.57 -3.86
CA GLY A 111 13.20 13.12 -5.03
C GLY A 111 14.72 13.01 -4.84
N ARG A 112 15.21 12.90 -3.59
CA ARG A 112 16.64 12.83 -3.29
C ARG A 112 17.20 11.44 -3.56
N LEU A 113 17.16 10.99 -4.82
CA LEU A 113 17.54 9.64 -5.24
C LEU A 113 18.97 9.25 -4.85
N HIS A 114 19.90 10.21 -4.72
CA HIS A 114 21.27 9.95 -4.26
C HIS A 114 21.32 9.41 -2.82
N LYS A 115 20.25 9.53 -2.03
CA LYS A 115 20.13 8.97 -0.69
C LYS A 115 19.55 7.56 -0.66
N LEU A 116 18.95 7.11 -1.77
CA LEU A 116 18.22 5.85 -1.87
C LEU A 116 19.00 4.65 -1.29
N ALA A 117 20.24 4.46 -1.72
CA ALA A 117 21.06 3.32 -1.30
C ALA A 117 21.30 3.24 0.22
N GLY A 118 21.19 4.35 0.93
CA GLY A 118 21.35 4.39 2.39
C GLY A 118 20.28 3.62 3.17
N TYR A 119 19.11 3.42 2.59
CA TYR A 119 17.98 2.75 3.22
C TYR A 119 17.95 1.24 2.98
N PHE A 120 18.77 0.72 2.07
CA PHE A 120 18.79 -0.67 1.62
C PHE A 120 20.13 -1.35 1.90
N ASP A 121 20.16 -2.68 1.85
CA ASP A 121 21.37 -3.50 1.93
C ASP A 121 21.79 -3.94 0.52
N GLY A 122 22.45 -3.03 -0.19
CA GLY A 122 22.82 -3.27 -1.58
C GLY A 122 21.61 -3.60 -2.45
N ASP A 123 21.68 -4.70 -3.17
CA ASP A 123 20.61 -5.20 -4.06
C ASP A 123 19.67 -6.22 -3.38
N ASN A 124 19.82 -6.44 -2.06
CA ASN A 124 18.99 -7.36 -1.27
C ASN A 124 17.63 -6.70 -0.92
N TYR A 125 16.78 -6.58 -1.92
CA TYR A 125 15.46 -5.96 -1.80
C TYR A 125 14.44 -6.71 -2.63
N LEU A 126 13.42 -7.25 -1.98
CA LEU A 126 12.34 -8.00 -2.62
C LEU A 126 11.21 -7.05 -3.02
N GLN A 127 10.75 -7.16 -4.24
CA GLN A 127 9.74 -6.27 -4.79
C GLN A 127 8.49 -7.05 -5.21
N HIS A 128 7.30 -6.56 -4.81
CA HIS A 128 6.03 -7.18 -5.15
C HIS A 128 5.14 -6.33 -6.07
N ASN A 129 5.61 -5.14 -6.48
CA ASN A 129 4.94 -4.38 -7.51
C ASN A 129 4.96 -5.18 -8.84
N PRO A 130 3.84 -5.28 -9.56
CA PRO A 130 3.73 -6.14 -10.74
C PRO A 130 4.64 -5.74 -11.91
N ALA A 131 5.14 -4.50 -11.93
CA ALA A 131 5.99 -3.98 -13.02
C ALA A 131 7.49 -3.91 -12.67
N ILE A 132 7.89 -4.23 -11.43
CA ILE A 132 9.23 -3.99 -10.92
C ILE A 132 9.88 -5.30 -10.48
N ALA A 133 11.13 -5.55 -10.94
CA ALA A 133 11.94 -6.69 -10.48
C ALA A 133 12.56 -6.42 -9.10
N ASP A 134 13.05 -7.48 -8.46
CA ASP A 134 13.80 -7.40 -7.21
C ASP A 134 15.06 -6.53 -7.34
N GLY A 135 15.51 -6.02 -6.22
CA GLY A 135 16.73 -5.24 -6.07
C GLY A 135 16.58 -3.77 -6.41
N LEU A 136 17.53 -2.96 -5.96
CA LEU A 136 17.66 -1.57 -6.41
C LEU A 136 17.97 -1.50 -7.92
N SER A 137 18.62 -2.53 -8.48
CA SER A 137 18.83 -2.69 -9.90
C SER A 137 17.51 -2.82 -10.67
N GLY A 138 16.56 -3.63 -10.17
CA GLY A 138 15.22 -3.77 -10.73
C GLY A 138 14.41 -2.48 -10.64
N LEU A 139 14.44 -1.82 -9.47
CA LEU A 139 13.81 -0.52 -9.28
C LEU A 139 14.38 0.54 -10.23
N GLY A 140 15.72 0.61 -10.36
CA GLY A 140 16.39 1.55 -11.27
C GLY A 140 16.01 1.31 -12.73
N ALA A 141 15.96 0.06 -13.17
CA ALA A 141 15.53 -0.31 -14.52
C ALA A 141 14.07 0.12 -14.80
N ALA A 142 13.16 -0.09 -13.82
CA ALA A 142 11.77 0.32 -13.94
C ALA A 142 11.63 1.84 -14.04
N LEU A 143 12.30 2.60 -13.17
CA LEU A 143 12.30 4.06 -13.19
C LEU A 143 12.84 4.61 -14.52
N LYS A 144 13.91 4.01 -15.06
CA LYS A 144 14.45 4.36 -16.37
C LYS A 144 13.44 4.12 -17.49
N ALA A 145 12.82 2.93 -17.50
CA ALA A 145 11.80 2.58 -18.50
C ALA A 145 10.56 3.49 -18.44
N MET A 146 10.16 3.92 -17.24
CA MET A 146 9.10 4.93 -17.07
C MET A 146 9.50 6.28 -17.66
N ALA A 147 10.71 6.75 -17.36
CA ALA A 147 11.23 8.02 -17.88
C ALA A 147 11.31 8.02 -19.41
N GLU A 148 11.77 6.94 -20.04
CA GLU A 148 11.82 6.77 -21.48
C GLU A 148 10.43 6.82 -22.15
N LYS A 149 9.38 6.41 -21.42
CA LYS A 149 7.99 6.49 -21.87
C LYS A 149 7.29 7.80 -21.47
N GLY A 150 7.98 8.72 -20.83
CA GLY A 150 7.38 9.96 -20.30
C GLY A 150 6.38 9.74 -19.17
N ILE A 151 6.41 8.58 -18.51
CA ILE A 151 5.55 8.28 -17.36
C ILE A 151 6.18 8.88 -16.12
N THR A 152 5.45 9.75 -15.44
CA THR A 152 5.86 10.37 -14.17
C THR A 152 5.19 9.68 -12.98
N MET A 153 5.93 9.56 -11.89
CA MET A 153 5.43 9.16 -10.57
C MET A 153 5.93 10.18 -9.55
N LYS A 154 5.01 10.78 -8.81
CA LYS A 154 5.31 11.81 -7.84
C LYS A 154 4.50 11.57 -6.56
N TYR A 155 5.20 11.44 -5.45
CA TYR A 155 4.60 11.52 -4.12
C TYR A 155 4.54 12.98 -3.70
N SER A 156 3.38 13.43 -3.23
CA SER A 156 3.17 14.84 -2.85
C SER A 156 2.98 15.03 -1.37
N ARG A 157 2.31 14.07 -0.71
CA ARG A 157 2.01 14.16 0.72
C ARG A 157 1.81 12.78 1.33
N VAL A 158 2.37 12.59 2.53
CA VAL A 158 2.08 11.45 3.41
C VAL A 158 0.92 11.81 4.34
N HIS A 159 -0.10 10.98 4.38
CA HIS A 159 -1.29 11.15 5.23
C HIS A 159 -1.23 10.34 6.51
N LYS A 160 -0.71 9.10 6.44
CA LYS A 160 -0.65 8.20 7.59
C LYS A 160 0.54 7.26 7.49
N ILE A 161 1.12 6.94 8.64
CA ILE A 161 2.15 5.91 8.79
C ILE A 161 1.72 5.00 9.93
N LEU A 162 1.48 3.74 9.62
CA LEU A 162 1.10 2.70 10.57
C LEU A 162 2.15 1.59 10.54
N GLY A 163 2.36 0.93 11.67
CA GLY A 163 3.34 -0.16 11.70
C GLY A 163 3.20 -1.06 12.90
N GLU A 164 3.65 -2.30 12.73
CA GLU A 164 3.78 -3.28 13.80
C GLU A 164 5.07 -4.09 13.57
N GLY A 165 5.96 -4.08 14.56
CA GLY A 165 7.22 -4.78 14.48
C GLY A 165 8.07 -4.33 13.30
N ASN A 166 8.37 -5.28 12.44
CA ASN A 166 9.16 -5.12 11.22
C ASN A 166 8.37 -4.63 10.00
N PHE A 167 7.04 -4.46 10.08
CA PHE A 167 6.21 -3.96 8.99
C PHE A 167 5.77 -2.52 9.20
N VAL A 168 5.81 -1.72 8.13
CA VAL A 168 5.36 -0.32 8.13
C VAL A 168 4.56 -0.04 6.87
N VAL A 169 3.33 0.46 7.03
CA VAL A 169 2.46 0.93 5.95
C VAL A 169 2.52 2.44 5.88
N VAL A 170 2.71 2.98 4.68
CA VAL A 170 2.65 4.41 4.40
C VAL A 170 1.52 4.67 3.42
N ILE A 171 0.67 5.63 3.76
CA ILE A 171 -0.46 6.06 2.95
C ILE A 171 -0.16 7.45 2.43
N SER A 172 -0.07 7.58 1.11
CA SER A 172 0.35 8.81 0.46
C SER A 172 -0.57 9.19 -0.69
N GLU A 173 -0.56 10.47 -1.03
CA GLU A 173 -1.15 10.99 -2.26
C GLU A 173 -0.08 11.56 -3.18
N GLY A 174 -0.39 11.59 -4.47
CA GLY A 174 0.48 12.19 -5.48
C GLY A 174 -0.10 12.06 -6.87
N GLU A 175 0.76 11.80 -7.83
CA GLU A 175 0.42 11.65 -9.24
C GLU A 175 1.14 10.46 -9.86
N PHE A 176 0.44 9.69 -10.66
CA PHE A 176 1.00 8.63 -11.50
C PHE A 176 0.45 8.76 -12.92
N ALA A 177 1.34 8.84 -13.90
CA ALA A 177 0.99 8.99 -15.33
C ALA A 177 0.02 10.18 -15.58
N GLY A 178 0.18 11.29 -14.87
CA GLY A 178 -0.66 12.49 -14.99
C GLY A 178 -2.02 12.39 -14.29
N GLN A 179 -2.26 11.34 -13.49
CA GLN A 179 -3.52 11.16 -12.76
C GLN A 179 -3.32 11.30 -11.25
N PRO A 180 -4.21 12.02 -10.54
CA PRO A 180 -4.23 12.02 -9.08
C PRO A 180 -4.30 10.59 -8.54
N THR A 181 -3.38 10.24 -7.65
CA THR A 181 -3.15 8.85 -7.26
C THR A 181 -2.94 8.73 -5.75
N SER A 182 -3.52 7.70 -5.19
CA SER A 182 -3.20 7.23 -3.85
C SER A 182 -2.24 6.05 -3.91
N PHE A 183 -1.25 6.07 -3.02
CA PHE A 183 -0.25 5.03 -2.86
C PHE A 183 -0.39 4.42 -1.47
N TYR A 184 -0.49 3.11 -1.41
CA TYR A 184 -0.37 2.33 -0.19
C TYR A 184 0.87 1.46 -0.32
N ASP A 185 1.88 1.81 0.42
CA ASP A 185 3.20 1.17 0.42
C ASP A 185 3.38 0.40 1.72
N LEU A 186 3.56 -0.89 1.65
CA LEU A 186 3.93 -1.74 2.78
C LEU A 186 5.40 -2.10 2.67
N PHE A 187 6.17 -1.74 3.67
CA PHE A 187 7.60 -2.03 3.77
C PHE A 187 7.86 -3.04 4.88
N ARG A 188 8.79 -3.94 4.65
CA ARG A 188 9.38 -4.75 5.70
C ARG A 188 10.82 -4.31 5.97
N VAL A 189 11.12 -4.13 7.25
CA VAL A 189 12.43 -3.70 7.73
C VAL A 189 13.14 -4.88 8.39
N HIS A 190 14.43 -5.06 8.09
CA HIS A 190 15.28 -6.02 8.76
C HIS A 190 16.64 -5.40 9.03
N LYS A 191 17.13 -5.49 10.28
CA LYS A 191 18.43 -4.93 10.72
C LYS A 191 18.63 -3.45 10.32
N GLY A 192 17.55 -2.64 10.42
CA GLY A 192 17.61 -1.20 10.10
C GLY A 192 17.71 -0.90 8.60
N LYS A 193 17.30 -1.83 7.73
CA LYS A 193 17.23 -1.67 6.28
C LYS A 193 15.86 -2.10 5.75
N ILE A 194 15.37 -1.44 4.71
CA ILE A 194 14.20 -1.86 3.95
C ILE A 194 14.63 -3.05 3.09
N VAL A 195 13.94 -4.18 3.26
CA VAL A 195 14.28 -5.44 2.59
C VAL A 195 13.19 -6.00 1.70
N GLU A 196 11.96 -5.44 1.80
CA GLU A 196 10.83 -5.94 1.01
C GLU A 196 9.74 -4.86 0.91
N HIS A 197 9.00 -4.85 -0.21
CA HIS A 197 7.99 -3.86 -0.50
C HIS A 197 6.82 -4.45 -1.29
N TRP A 198 5.61 -4.13 -0.86
CA TRP A 198 4.34 -4.34 -1.55
C TRP A 198 3.63 -3.01 -1.69
N ASP A 199 2.88 -2.82 -2.75
CA ASP A 199 2.11 -1.61 -2.95
C ASP A 199 0.76 -1.85 -3.61
N THR A 200 -0.11 -0.87 -3.48
CA THR A 200 -1.25 -0.66 -4.38
C THR A 200 -1.27 0.78 -4.85
N ILE A 201 -1.56 0.95 -6.13
CA ILE A 201 -1.63 2.25 -6.81
C ILE A 201 -3.05 2.41 -7.37
N GLU A 202 -3.79 3.40 -6.87
CA GLU A 202 -5.19 3.62 -7.25
C GLU A 202 -5.42 5.08 -7.65
N THR A 203 -6.04 5.29 -8.80
CA THR A 203 -6.45 6.63 -9.23
C THR A 203 -7.52 7.20 -8.30
N ILE A 204 -7.33 8.43 -7.84
CA ILE A 204 -8.31 9.15 -7.04
C ILE A 204 -9.38 9.70 -7.97
N LEU A 205 -10.62 9.23 -7.80
CA LEU A 205 -11.75 9.68 -8.60
C LEU A 205 -12.07 11.15 -8.35
N PRO A 206 -12.59 11.87 -9.37
CA PRO A 206 -13.10 13.23 -9.18
C PRO A 206 -14.18 13.29 -8.08
N LYS A 207 -14.20 14.38 -7.33
CA LYS A 207 -15.15 14.58 -6.21
C LYS A 207 -16.62 14.34 -6.59
N ALA A 208 -16.99 14.65 -7.82
CA ALA A 208 -18.34 14.45 -8.34
C ALA A 208 -18.77 12.97 -8.41
N GLU A 209 -17.81 12.05 -8.42
CA GLU A 209 -18.05 10.61 -8.47
C GLU A 209 -18.06 9.95 -7.07
N TRP A 210 -17.70 10.70 -6.03
CA TRP A 210 -17.69 10.18 -4.65
C TRP A 210 -19.10 9.84 -4.17
N LYS A 211 -19.21 8.73 -3.46
CA LYS A 211 -20.47 8.24 -2.89
C LYS A 211 -20.69 8.68 -1.44
N ASN A 212 -19.66 9.31 -0.84
CA ASN A 212 -19.70 9.94 0.48
C ASN A 212 -18.82 11.21 0.46
N GLN A 213 -18.81 11.96 1.56
CA GLN A 213 -18.05 13.22 1.69
C GLN A 213 -16.81 13.09 2.60
N ASN A 214 -16.46 11.89 3.03
CA ASN A 214 -15.38 11.67 4.01
C ASN A 214 -13.97 11.84 3.40
N GLY A 215 -13.88 11.80 2.07
CA GLY A 215 -12.62 11.90 1.37
C GLY A 215 -11.81 10.60 1.39
N LYS A 216 -10.75 10.58 0.59
CA LYS A 216 -9.89 9.40 0.44
C LYS A 216 -8.88 9.26 1.60
N PHE A 217 -8.56 10.35 2.30
CA PHE A 217 -7.50 10.44 3.32
C PHE A 217 -7.97 11.10 4.63
N GLY A 218 -9.19 10.89 5.03
CA GLY A 218 -9.78 11.47 6.25
C GLY A 218 -9.36 10.76 7.56
N PHE A 219 -8.04 10.49 7.75
CA PHE A 219 -7.51 9.83 8.95
C PHE A 219 -7.46 10.71 10.18
#